data_8e2ed3bef4f097956442ddd94c7f8f1d
#
_entry.id   8e2ed3bef4f097956442ddd94c7f8f1d
#
_cell.length_a   1.000
_cell.length_b   1.000
_cell.length_c   1.000
_cell.angle_alpha   90.00
_cell.angle_beta   90.00
_cell.angle_gamma   90.00
#
_symmetry.space_group_name_H-M   'P 1'
#
loop_
_entity.id
_entity.type
_entity.pdbx_description
1 polymer ?
#
loop_
_entity_poly.entity_id
_entity_poly.type
_entity_poly.pdbx_seq_one_letter_code
_entity_poly.pdbx_strand_id
1 'polypeptide(L)'
;MYQITCDNQILYDIRSKDRIVTSPKLILETGKNGSLSFRIPRTNPMRDKINLKKSIFKVFQIDVVKNKKIYHQLFRGSAYSTEEDLYLRGTVDVEGELAFFNDSIVRPYNWTGDVEPYFQKLINEHNTRVDDTRKFIARKCTVKDSNNNITRANENYPTTKEEMNNKLIDLLGGHFETEEIDEVIDGKRVEKIYIDYLAEYDKYNKQSIVFQKNLIDFTKCITAQDVKTVIIPLGKKLENGDYTTIKSVNNNKDYVEDQSAISIFGRIEGTVTHENVTVPSTLLKRGIADLANSINTETTIEITAADLHELNVNIEALRVGRMTRVISKPHKWDKYMLLSKLELNLDNIKSSKITLGATLKTYTENQVEKLKKVNTITTDIKGINNTVESVNNELKTINTVITEIPTEYVKTETFNNFKTEINNKVGRIYRIKGSVASYNVLIKLTNVEIGDVYNCKDTGANYVFTEEGWDKFSENYDFSIYITNTTANKTFATIENFNKLIERVDALEKNEGGTN
;
A
#
# COMPACT_ATOMS: atom_id res chain seq x y z
N MET A 1 12.57 -32.32 7.06
CA MET A 1 13.62 -32.04 8.07
C MET A 1 14.04 -30.58 7.97
N TYR A 2 14.47 -29.97 9.11
CA TYR A 2 14.86 -28.56 9.12
C TYR A 2 16.31 -28.36 9.54
N GLN A 3 16.90 -27.27 9.03
CA GLN A 3 18.25 -26.83 9.38
C GLN A 3 18.25 -25.32 9.55
N ILE A 4 18.98 -24.82 10.54
CA ILE A 4 19.23 -23.40 10.71
C ILE A 4 20.71 -23.14 10.48
N THR A 5 21.04 -22.13 9.70
CA THR A 5 22.39 -21.62 9.52
C THR A 5 22.54 -20.23 10.10
N CYS A 6 23.72 -19.88 10.53
CA CYS A 6 24.13 -18.53 10.94
C CYS A 6 25.42 -18.22 10.19
N ASP A 7 25.42 -17.13 9.42
CA ASP A 7 26.55 -16.73 8.56
C ASP A 7 27.06 -17.89 7.70
N ASN A 8 26.14 -18.62 7.06
CA ASN A 8 26.37 -19.81 6.23
C ASN A 8 27.00 -21.01 6.97
N GLN A 9 27.12 -20.98 8.29
CA GLN A 9 27.54 -22.11 9.11
C GLN A 9 26.34 -22.78 9.78
N ILE A 10 26.34 -24.12 9.85
CA ILE A 10 25.24 -24.86 10.48
C ILE A 10 25.20 -24.52 11.98
N LEU A 11 24.08 -23.95 12.42
CA LEU A 11 23.78 -23.68 13.83
C LEU A 11 22.89 -24.79 14.42
N TYR A 12 21.93 -25.28 13.65
CA TYR A 12 21.02 -26.35 14.05
C TYR A 12 20.84 -27.37 12.95
N ASP A 13 21.03 -28.63 13.30
CA ASP A 13 20.65 -29.80 12.49
C ASP A 13 20.28 -30.93 13.44
N ILE A 14 19.06 -31.44 13.38
CA ILE A 14 18.55 -32.48 14.28
C ILE A 14 19.40 -33.76 14.28
N ARG A 15 20.21 -33.97 13.25
CA ARG A 15 21.12 -35.14 13.12
C ARG A 15 22.47 -34.92 13.77
N SER A 16 22.80 -33.70 14.14
CA SER A 16 24.08 -33.36 14.78
C SER A 16 23.99 -33.55 16.29
N LYS A 17 25.10 -33.89 16.91
CA LYS A 17 25.21 -34.04 18.38
C LYS A 17 25.54 -32.70 19.06
N ASP A 18 26.23 -31.80 18.38
CA ASP A 18 26.76 -30.54 18.90
C ASP A 18 26.05 -29.29 18.32
N ARG A 19 25.33 -29.45 17.20
CA ARG A 19 24.56 -28.38 16.54
C ARG A 19 23.09 -28.43 16.95
N ILE A 20 22.84 -28.31 18.25
CA ILE A 20 21.50 -28.45 18.85
C ILE A 20 21.03 -27.09 19.33
N VAL A 21 19.76 -26.80 19.11
CA VAL A 21 19.00 -25.76 19.78
C VAL A 21 17.71 -26.39 20.33
N THR A 22 17.06 -25.72 21.26
CA THR A 22 15.79 -26.20 21.85
C THR A 22 14.65 -25.23 21.54
N SER A 23 13.48 -25.80 21.31
CA SER A 23 12.25 -25.06 20.99
C SER A 23 12.40 -24.07 19.81
N PRO A 24 13.03 -24.47 18.69
CA PRO A 24 13.15 -23.59 17.53
C PRO A 24 11.79 -23.39 16.88
N LYS A 25 11.29 -22.17 16.95
CA LYS A 25 9.99 -21.78 16.41
C LYS A 25 10.17 -20.76 15.28
N LEU A 26 9.66 -21.09 14.10
CA LEU A 26 9.60 -20.21 12.94
C LEU A 26 8.15 -19.78 12.70
N ILE A 27 7.93 -18.48 12.60
CA ILE A 27 6.64 -17.90 12.26
C ILE A 27 6.78 -17.12 10.96
N LEU A 28 6.03 -17.51 9.95
CA LEU A 28 5.90 -16.81 8.68
C LEU A 28 4.45 -16.35 8.54
N GLU A 29 4.26 -15.08 8.20
CA GLU A 29 2.93 -14.48 8.05
C GLU A 29 2.94 -13.45 6.93
N THR A 30 1.91 -13.48 6.09
CA THR A 30 1.76 -12.54 4.97
C THR A 30 1.70 -11.09 5.49
N GLY A 31 2.40 -10.19 4.82
CA GLY A 31 2.46 -8.78 5.22
C GLY A 31 3.31 -8.47 6.45
N LYS A 32 3.93 -9.48 7.07
CA LYS A 32 4.86 -9.32 8.20
C LYS A 32 6.27 -9.76 7.86
N ASN A 33 7.22 -9.39 8.72
CA ASN A 33 8.64 -9.70 8.50
C ASN A 33 8.96 -11.20 8.68
N GLY A 34 8.10 -11.93 9.43
CA GLY A 34 8.44 -13.25 9.93
C GLY A 34 9.38 -13.19 11.14
N SER A 35 9.44 -14.28 11.90
CA SER A 35 10.33 -14.39 13.06
C SER A 35 10.81 -15.81 13.30
N LEU A 36 12.05 -15.94 13.81
CA LEU A 36 12.60 -17.20 14.28
C LEU A 36 13.06 -16.99 15.73
N SER A 37 12.62 -17.85 16.65
CA SER A 37 13.08 -17.84 18.04
C SER A 37 13.54 -19.23 18.44
N PHE A 38 14.63 -19.31 19.19
CA PHE A 38 15.17 -20.59 19.70
C PHE A 38 16.02 -20.36 20.93
N ARG A 39 16.21 -21.44 21.72
CA ARG A 39 17.17 -21.46 22.82
C ARG A 39 18.44 -22.19 22.39
N ILE A 40 19.59 -21.56 22.61
CA ILE A 40 20.89 -22.11 22.26
C ILE A 40 21.65 -22.53 23.51
N PRO A 41 22.00 -23.82 23.66
CA PRO A 41 22.77 -24.30 24.80
C PRO A 41 24.24 -23.84 24.70
N ARG A 42 24.91 -23.80 25.83
CA ARG A 42 26.32 -23.40 25.92
C ARG A 42 27.27 -24.32 25.14
N THR A 43 26.87 -25.54 24.95
CA THR A 43 27.63 -26.55 24.17
C THR A 43 27.58 -26.34 22.66
N ASN A 44 26.72 -25.49 22.18
CA ASN A 44 26.63 -25.21 20.73
C ASN A 44 27.78 -24.26 20.33
N PRO A 45 28.69 -24.70 19.43
CA PRO A 45 29.88 -23.93 19.06
C PRO A 45 29.59 -22.62 18.28
N MET A 46 28.32 -22.41 17.88
CA MET A 46 27.91 -21.17 17.21
C MET A 46 27.45 -20.08 18.18
N ARG A 47 27.23 -20.41 19.48
CA ARG A 47 26.66 -19.47 20.44
C ARG A 47 27.43 -18.15 20.51
N ASP A 48 28.74 -18.22 20.71
CA ASP A 48 29.60 -17.05 20.89
C ASP A 48 29.95 -16.33 19.58
N LYS A 49 29.45 -16.84 18.44
CA LYS A 49 29.63 -16.25 17.10
C LYS A 49 28.46 -15.40 16.66
N ILE A 50 27.36 -15.41 17.41
CA ILE A 50 26.16 -14.64 17.07
C ILE A 50 26.40 -13.17 17.38
N ASN A 51 26.32 -12.33 16.36
CA ASN A 51 26.39 -10.88 16.48
C ASN A 51 25.01 -10.28 16.18
N LEU A 52 24.44 -9.55 17.16
CA LEU A 52 23.15 -8.87 16.98
C LEU A 52 23.20 -7.91 15.81
N LYS A 53 22.13 -7.86 15.05
CA LYS A 53 21.96 -7.04 13.84
C LYS A 53 22.94 -7.34 12.70
N LYS A 54 23.98 -8.14 12.89
CA LYS A 54 25.01 -8.44 11.89
C LYS A 54 24.90 -9.86 11.33
N SER A 55 24.77 -10.86 12.21
CA SER A 55 24.69 -12.26 11.77
C SER A 55 23.40 -12.54 11.02
N ILE A 56 23.53 -13.21 9.89
CA ILE A 56 22.41 -13.61 9.02
C ILE A 56 22.03 -15.06 9.29
N PHE A 57 20.78 -15.25 9.66
CA PHE A 57 20.16 -16.55 9.89
C PHE A 57 19.34 -16.96 8.69
N LYS A 58 19.46 -18.23 8.29
CA LYS A 58 18.60 -18.85 7.27
C LYS A 58 18.00 -20.15 7.80
N VAL A 59 16.73 -20.40 7.48
CA VAL A 59 16.05 -21.65 7.80
C VAL A 59 15.76 -22.38 6.53
N PHE A 60 16.19 -23.64 6.48
CA PHE A 60 15.96 -24.52 5.34
C PHE A 60 15.08 -25.69 5.73
N GLN A 61 14.11 -26.01 4.88
CA GLN A 61 13.46 -27.30 4.83
C GLN A 61 14.27 -28.21 3.89
N ILE A 62 14.61 -29.40 4.37
CA ILE A 62 15.42 -30.35 3.61
C ILE A 62 14.56 -31.55 3.25
N ASP A 63 14.34 -31.75 1.97
CA ASP A 63 13.68 -32.90 1.39
C ASP A 63 14.70 -33.86 0.83
N VAL A 64 14.40 -35.17 0.91
CA VAL A 64 15.26 -36.21 0.32
C VAL A 64 14.51 -36.89 -0.82
N VAL A 65 14.90 -36.56 -2.04
CA VAL A 65 14.31 -37.15 -3.25
C VAL A 65 15.37 -37.95 -3.98
N LYS A 66 15.14 -39.25 -4.18
CA LYS A 66 16.10 -40.16 -4.86
C LYS A 66 17.52 -40.06 -4.28
N ASN A 67 17.64 -40.05 -2.96
CA ASN A 67 18.89 -39.92 -2.20
C ASN A 67 19.65 -38.59 -2.40
N LYS A 68 19.02 -37.59 -3.02
CA LYS A 68 19.55 -36.21 -3.10
C LYS A 68 18.81 -35.33 -2.14
N LYS A 69 19.56 -34.46 -1.41
CA LYS A 69 19.00 -33.44 -0.55
C LYS A 69 18.64 -32.21 -1.38
N ILE A 70 17.40 -31.76 -1.24
CA ILE A 70 16.91 -30.52 -1.83
C ILE A 70 16.66 -29.58 -0.67
N TYR A 71 17.27 -28.41 -0.73
CA TYR A 71 17.16 -27.37 0.29
C TYR A 71 16.16 -26.31 -0.20
N HIS A 72 15.12 -26.08 0.59
CA HIS A 72 14.15 -25.01 0.36
C HIS A 72 14.32 -23.98 1.45
N GLN A 73 14.82 -22.80 1.10
CA GLN A 73 14.90 -21.69 2.05
C GLN A 73 13.49 -21.21 2.40
N LEU A 74 13.20 -21.13 3.70
CA LEU A 74 11.93 -20.68 4.22
C LEU A 74 12.01 -19.27 4.81
N PHE A 75 13.19 -18.89 5.30
CA PHE A 75 13.38 -17.68 6.08
C PHE A 75 14.82 -17.20 5.98
N ARG A 76 14.96 -15.89 5.99
CA ARG A 76 16.23 -15.18 6.14
C ARG A 76 16.00 -13.98 7.06
N GLY A 77 16.93 -13.71 7.96
CA GLY A 77 16.80 -12.59 8.89
C GLY A 77 18.04 -12.37 9.74
N SER A 78 17.98 -11.44 10.69
CA SER A 78 19.05 -11.18 11.62
C SER A 78 18.57 -11.14 13.08
N ALA A 79 19.42 -11.59 14.01
CA ALA A 79 19.11 -11.53 15.42
C ALA A 79 19.04 -10.08 15.90
N TYR A 80 17.99 -9.75 16.64
CA TYR A 80 17.80 -8.43 17.24
C TYR A 80 17.84 -8.48 18.77
N SER A 81 17.65 -9.65 19.37
CA SER A 81 17.65 -9.86 20.81
C SER A 81 18.35 -11.17 21.18
N THR A 82 19.09 -11.13 22.25
CA THR A 82 19.58 -12.32 22.95
C THR A 82 19.33 -12.14 24.45
N GLU A 83 18.82 -13.17 25.09
CA GLU A 83 18.58 -13.20 26.53
C GLU A 83 19.26 -14.44 27.14
N GLU A 84 19.88 -14.33 28.27
CA GLU A 84 20.50 -15.46 28.98
C GLU A 84 19.82 -15.64 30.32
N ASP A 85 19.39 -16.86 30.62
CA ASP A 85 18.76 -17.20 31.89
C ASP A 85 19.79 -17.62 32.95
N LEU A 86 19.34 -17.82 34.19
CA LEU A 86 20.16 -18.26 35.32
C LEU A 86 20.93 -19.56 35.03
N TYR A 87 20.42 -20.41 34.17
CA TYR A 87 21.06 -21.68 33.78
C TYR A 87 21.96 -21.55 32.56
N LEU A 88 22.30 -20.32 32.18
CA LEU A 88 23.14 -20.00 31.03
C LEU A 88 22.56 -20.52 29.68
N ARG A 89 21.26 -20.61 29.57
CA ARG A 89 20.59 -20.92 28.31
C ARG A 89 20.30 -19.61 27.59
N GLY A 90 20.84 -19.47 26.39
CA GLY A 90 20.61 -18.28 25.57
C GLY A 90 19.33 -18.41 24.78
N THR A 91 18.41 -17.45 24.86
CA THR A 91 17.32 -17.29 23.90
C THR A 91 17.77 -16.32 22.82
N VAL A 92 17.51 -16.62 21.57
CA VAL A 92 17.85 -15.77 20.42
C VAL A 92 16.58 -15.51 19.64
N ASP A 93 16.27 -14.23 19.43
CA ASP A 93 15.16 -13.78 18.61
C ASP A 93 15.67 -13.13 17.32
N VAL A 94 15.17 -13.62 16.21
CA VAL A 94 15.56 -13.24 14.86
C VAL A 94 14.35 -12.68 14.13
N GLU A 95 14.49 -11.53 13.54
CA GLU A 95 13.48 -10.89 12.70
C GLU A 95 13.82 -11.07 11.23
N GLY A 96 12.80 -11.33 10.40
CA GLY A 96 12.97 -11.60 8.98
C GLY A 96 13.45 -10.38 8.18
N GLU A 97 13.97 -10.64 7.00
CA GLU A 97 14.74 -9.67 6.19
C GLU A 97 13.96 -8.42 5.79
N LEU A 98 12.61 -8.46 5.70
CA LEU A 98 11.83 -7.25 5.49
C LEU A 98 11.96 -6.23 6.63
N ALA A 99 12.47 -6.64 7.81
CA ALA A 99 12.81 -5.73 8.91
C ALA A 99 14.04 -4.86 8.61
N PHE A 100 14.89 -5.26 7.66
CA PHE A 100 16.08 -4.47 7.28
C PHE A 100 15.70 -3.08 6.75
N PHE A 101 14.51 -2.92 6.21
CA PHE A 101 14.00 -1.61 5.83
C PHE A 101 13.77 -0.64 7.01
N ASN A 102 13.82 -1.11 8.26
CA ASN A 102 13.87 -0.25 9.45
C ASN A 102 15.24 0.35 9.70
N ASP A 103 16.29 -0.18 9.07
CA ASP A 103 17.67 0.24 9.30
C ASP A 103 18.07 1.45 8.42
N SER A 104 17.18 1.97 7.61
CA SER A 104 17.36 3.17 6.81
C SER A 104 16.22 4.16 6.98
N ILE A 105 16.54 5.44 6.90
CA ILE A 105 15.59 6.56 7.07
C ILE A 105 15.37 7.26 5.74
N VAL A 106 14.13 7.44 5.35
CA VAL A 106 13.74 8.23 4.18
C VAL A 106 13.81 9.72 4.52
N ARG A 107 14.37 10.54 3.62
CA ARG A 107 14.44 11.99 3.76
C ARG A 107 13.17 12.63 3.19
N PRO A 108 12.82 13.85 3.60
CA PRO A 108 11.71 14.59 3.00
C PRO A 108 11.83 14.65 1.47
N TYR A 109 10.72 14.46 0.79
CA TYR A 109 10.67 14.47 -0.68
C TYR A 109 9.26 14.80 -1.17
N ASN A 110 9.18 15.24 -2.42
CA ASN A 110 7.99 15.23 -3.26
C ASN A 110 8.27 14.35 -4.47
N TRP A 111 7.35 13.48 -4.81
CA TRP A 111 7.45 12.55 -5.93
C TRP A 111 6.16 12.56 -6.74
N THR A 112 6.27 12.60 -8.05
CA THR A 112 5.17 12.35 -8.99
C THR A 112 5.68 11.44 -10.10
N GLY A 113 4.96 10.39 -10.40
CA GLY A 113 5.32 9.41 -11.42
C GLY A 113 4.67 8.06 -11.17
N ASP A 114 5.12 7.06 -11.90
CA ASP A 114 4.58 5.71 -11.87
C ASP A 114 4.90 4.96 -10.56
N VAL A 115 4.10 3.96 -10.23
CA VAL A 115 4.24 3.16 -9.01
C VAL A 115 5.57 2.40 -8.97
N GLU A 116 5.97 1.76 -10.09
CA GLU A 116 7.20 0.97 -10.14
C GLU A 116 8.47 1.81 -9.94
N PRO A 117 8.69 2.95 -10.62
CA PRO A 117 9.82 3.83 -10.34
C PRO A 117 9.82 4.37 -8.90
N TYR A 118 8.65 4.62 -8.31
CA TYR A 118 8.57 5.03 -6.91
C TYR A 118 9.02 3.91 -5.96
N PHE A 119 8.57 2.69 -6.19
CA PHE A 119 9.03 1.51 -5.45
C PHE A 119 10.55 1.34 -5.59
N GLN A 120 11.09 1.39 -6.82
CA GLN A 120 12.53 1.30 -7.09
C GLN A 120 13.32 2.41 -6.39
N LYS A 121 12.79 3.66 -6.38
CA LYS A 121 13.39 4.78 -5.65
C LYS A 121 13.59 4.46 -4.18
N LEU A 122 12.56 3.96 -3.49
CA LEU A 122 12.65 3.62 -2.05
C LEU A 122 13.69 2.53 -1.79
N ILE A 123 13.73 1.48 -2.63
CA ILE A 123 14.73 0.40 -2.53
C ILE A 123 16.15 0.93 -2.78
N ASN A 124 16.35 1.73 -3.82
CA ASN A 124 17.65 2.30 -4.13
C ASN A 124 18.15 3.23 -3.02
N GLU A 125 17.28 4.06 -2.46
CA GLU A 125 17.63 4.92 -1.31
C GLU A 125 18.00 4.12 -0.07
N HIS A 126 17.28 3.03 0.22
CA HIS A 126 17.65 2.09 1.27
C HIS A 126 19.05 1.53 1.03
N ASN A 127 19.32 1.02 -0.17
CA ASN A 127 20.58 0.37 -0.53
C ASN A 127 21.80 1.30 -0.40
N THR A 128 21.65 2.61 -0.52
CA THR A 128 22.74 3.57 -0.32
C THR A 128 23.14 3.75 1.16
N ARG A 129 22.33 3.23 2.11
CA ARG A 129 22.44 3.50 3.54
C ARG A 129 22.70 2.27 4.40
N VAL A 130 22.73 1.09 3.78
CA VAL A 130 22.90 -0.19 4.50
C VAL A 130 24.05 -1.01 3.93
N ASP A 131 24.51 -1.98 4.71
CA ASP A 131 25.54 -2.94 4.30
C ASP A 131 25.04 -3.88 3.20
N ASP A 132 25.94 -4.47 2.43
CA ASP A 132 25.61 -5.32 1.27
C ASP A 132 24.70 -6.51 1.62
N THR A 133 24.82 -7.07 2.83
CA THR A 133 23.95 -8.16 3.30
C THR A 133 22.50 -7.79 3.51
N ARG A 134 22.16 -6.49 3.44
CA ARG A 134 20.83 -5.91 3.68
C ARG A 134 20.24 -5.23 2.45
N LYS A 135 20.98 -5.25 1.34
CA LYS A 135 20.53 -4.65 0.07
C LYS A 135 19.53 -5.54 -0.63
N PHE A 136 18.60 -4.91 -1.34
CA PHE A 136 17.60 -5.57 -2.15
C PHE A 136 17.64 -5.07 -3.59
N ILE A 137 17.20 -5.92 -4.49
CA ILE A 137 17.04 -5.58 -5.91
C ILE A 137 15.54 -5.57 -6.21
N ALA A 138 14.99 -4.42 -6.50
CA ALA A 138 13.61 -4.32 -6.98
C ALA A 138 13.50 -5.02 -8.34
N ARG A 139 12.62 -6.04 -8.45
CA ARG A 139 12.53 -6.87 -9.64
C ARG A 139 11.20 -6.69 -10.36
N LYS A 140 10.10 -6.97 -9.72
CA LYS A 140 8.77 -6.98 -10.31
C LYS A 140 7.82 -6.08 -9.53
N CYS A 141 7.09 -5.23 -10.25
CA CYS A 141 5.99 -4.46 -9.70
C CYS A 141 4.74 -4.70 -10.54
N THR A 142 3.70 -5.29 -9.94
CA THR A 142 2.41 -5.52 -10.61
C THR A 142 1.31 -4.63 -10.08
N VAL A 143 1.56 -3.92 -8.97
CA VAL A 143 0.62 -2.95 -8.42
C VAL A 143 0.64 -1.69 -9.29
N LYS A 144 -0.55 -1.25 -9.67
CA LYS A 144 -0.74 -0.03 -10.47
C LYS A 144 -1.86 0.79 -9.85
N ASP A 145 -1.73 2.08 -9.92
CA ASP A 145 -2.86 2.99 -9.76
C ASP A 145 -3.64 3.07 -11.08
N SER A 146 -4.85 3.62 -11.05
CA SER A 146 -5.77 3.61 -12.20
C SER A 146 -5.18 4.22 -13.48
N ASN A 147 -4.39 5.29 -13.35
CA ASN A 147 -3.65 5.93 -14.44
C ASN A 147 -2.14 5.75 -14.33
N ASN A 148 -1.69 4.90 -13.39
CA ASN A 148 -0.28 4.61 -13.08
C ASN A 148 0.56 5.88 -12.82
N ASN A 149 -0.05 6.93 -12.27
CA ASN A 149 0.64 8.17 -11.95
C ASN A 149 0.24 8.64 -10.54
N ILE A 150 1.13 8.42 -9.58
CA ILE A 150 0.92 8.72 -8.17
C ILE A 150 1.72 9.94 -7.74
N THR A 151 1.13 10.75 -6.85
CA THR A 151 1.87 11.78 -6.13
C THR A 151 2.03 11.38 -4.68
N ARG A 152 3.27 11.41 -4.18
CA ARG A 152 3.63 11.07 -2.81
C ARG A 152 4.55 12.14 -2.24
N ALA A 153 4.32 12.47 -0.99
CA ALA A 153 5.14 13.40 -0.25
C ALA A 153 5.49 12.86 1.13
N ASN A 154 6.62 13.29 1.64
CA ASN A 154 7.03 13.04 3.02
C ASN A 154 7.76 14.27 3.56
N GLU A 155 7.30 14.80 4.68
CA GLU A 155 7.90 15.94 5.39
C GLU A 155 8.72 15.48 6.61
N ASN A 156 8.61 14.20 6.98
CA ASN A 156 9.22 13.60 8.16
C ASN A 156 10.43 12.73 7.78
N TYR A 157 10.95 12.00 8.77
CA TYR A 157 12.04 11.07 8.63
C TYR A 157 11.61 9.65 9.06
N PRO A 158 10.63 9.01 8.36
CA PRO A 158 10.21 7.66 8.67
C PRO A 158 11.30 6.64 8.30
N THR A 159 11.21 5.44 8.85
CA THR A 159 11.97 4.32 8.32
C THR A 159 11.50 3.98 6.90
N THR A 160 12.39 3.39 6.08
CA THR A 160 11.97 2.94 4.73
C THR A 160 10.82 1.93 4.82
N LYS A 161 10.77 1.10 5.88
CA LYS A 161 9.67 0.17 6.12
C LYS A 161 8.34 0.88 6.34
N GLU A 162 8.34 1.90 7.19
CA GLU A 162 7.13 2.72 7.43
C GLU A 162 6.66 3.41 6.15
N GLU A 163 7.60 3.99 5.39
CA GLU A 163 7.27 4.67 4.15
C GLU A 163 6.69 3.71 3.10
N MET A 164 7.30 2.53 2.91
CA MET A 164 6.78 1.49 2.03
C MET A 164 5.38 1.03 2.45
N ASN A 165 5.14 0.83 3.75
CA ASN A 165 3.82 0.44 4.23
C ASN A 165 2.79 1.56 4.02
N ASN A 166 3.08 2.76 4.48
CA ASN A 166 2.13 3.88 4.46
C ASN A 166 1.82 4.36 3.04
N LYS A 167 2.83 4.40 2.15
CA LYS A 167 2.69 5.01 0.81
C LYS A 167 2.40 4.01 -0.30
N LEU A 168 2.72 2.73 -0.10
CA LEU A 168 2.45 1.66 -1.06
C LEU A 168 1.32 0.75 -0.56
N ILE A 169 1.55 -0.03 0.51
CA ILE A 169 0.60 -1.05 0.95
C ILE A 169 -0.74 -0.45 1.41
N ASP A 170 -0.71 0.58 2.26
CA ASP A 170 -1.93 1.14 2.85
C ASP A 170 -2.78 1.90 1.83
N LEU A 171 -2.16 2.48 0.79
CA LEU A 171 -2.86 3.28 -0.22
C LEU A 171 -3.19 2.50 -1.49
N LEU A 172 -2.33 1.58 -1.91
CA LEU A 172 -2.47 0.86 -3.19
C LEU A 172 -2.76 -0.63 -3.00
N GLY A 173 -2.65 -1.14 -1.77
CA GLY A 173 -2.76 -2.57 -1.51
C GLY A 173 -1.54 -3.35 -1.95
N GLY A 174 -1.75 -4.65 -2.25
CA GLY A 174 -0.66 -5.54 -2.63
C GLY A 174 0.17 -6.05 -1.46
N HIS A 175 1.31 -6.65 -1.78
CA HIS A 175 2.23 -7.22 -0.80
C HIS A 175 3.66 -7.29 -1.35
N PHE A 176 4.63 -7.44 -0.44
CA PHE A 176 6.02 -7.67 -0.81
C PHE A 176 6.37 -9.15 -0.69
N GLU A 177 7.05 -9.69 -1.70
CA GLU A 177 7.71 -11.00 -1.64
C GLU A 177 9.21 -10.82 -1.83
N THR A 178 10.00 -11.60 -1.10
CA THR A 178 11.47 -11.63 -1.25
C THR A 178 11.92 -13.00 -1.72
N GLU A 179 12.99 -13.02 -2.52
CA GLU A 179 13.62 -14.24 -3.00
C GLU A 179 15.14 -14.05 -3.05
N GLU A 180 15.86 -14.95 -2.42
CA GLU A 180 17.32 -15.01 -2.52
C GLU A 180 17.73 -15.92 -3.68
N ILE A 181 18.55 -15.40 -4.57
CA ILE A 181 19.07 -16.12 -5.74
C ILE A 181 20.59 -16.05 -5.73
N ASP A 182 21.22 -17.21 -5.87
CA ASP A 182 22.66 -17.32 -6.10
C ASP A 182 22.97 -17.09 -7.56
N GLU A 183 23.71 -16.05 -7.85
CA GLU A 183 24.23 -15.78 -9.18
C GLU A 183 25.74 -16.00 -9.24
N VAL A 184 26.25 -16.37 -10.39
CA VAL A 184 27.69 -16.43 -10.65
C VAL A 184 28.10 -15.20 -11.41
N ILE A 185 28.83 -14.29 -10.73
CA ILE A 185 29.37 -13.06 -11.32
C ILE A 185 30.89 -13.17 -11.26
N ASP A 186 31.54 -13.04 -12.40
CA ASP A 186 33.00 -13.16 -12.55
C ASP A 186 33.57 -14.44 -11.89
N GLY A 187 32.83 -15.56 -12.04
CA GLY A 187 33.21 -16.85 -11.49
C GLY A 187 33.04 -16.99 -9.97
N LYS A 188 32.49 -15.97 -9.29
CA LYS A 188 32.19 -16.01 -7.86
C LYS A 188 30.69 -16.11 -7.64
N ARG A 189 30.29 -16.95 -6.67
CA ARG A 189 28.91 -17.04 -6.21
C ARG A 189 28.57 -15.79 -5.40
N VAL A 190 27.54 -15.08 -5.82
CA VAL A 190 27.02 -13.87 -5.15
C VAL A 190 25.56 -14.10 -4.81
N GLU A 191 25.23 -13.99 -3.55
CA GLU A 191 23.84 -14.05 -3.07
C GLU A 191 23.17 -12.69 -3.35
N LYS A 192 22.08 -12.69 -4.11
CA LYS A 192 21.27 -11.51 -4.38
C LYS A 192 19.88 -11.68 -3.83
N ILE A 193 19.36 -10.64 -3.18
CA ILE A 193 18.02 -10.62 -2.62
C ILE A 193 17.14 -9.77 -3.50
N TYR A 194 16.20 -10.39 -4.15
CA TYR A 194 15.19 -9.73 -4.95
C TYR A 194 13.97 -9.42 -4.10
N ILE A 195 13.33 -8.28 -4.38
CA ILE A 195 12.06 -7.90 -3.79
C ILE A 195 11.07 -7.57 -4.91
N ASP A 196 9.89 -8.16 -4.81
CA ASP A 196 8.76 -7.94 -5.71
C ASP A 196 7.64 -7.21 -4.96
N TYR A 197 6.95 -6.29 -5.63
CA TYR A 197 5.72 -5.66 -5.14
C TYR A 197 4.55 -6.14 -5.98
N LEU A 198 3.73 -7.02 -5.42
CA LEU A 198 2.71 -7.78 -6.13
C LEU A 198 1.30 -7.39 -5.70
N ALA A 199 0.40 -7.23 -6.67
CA ALA A 199 -1.00 -6.88 -6.42
C ALA A 199 -1.77 -8.06 -5.81
N GLU A 200 -1.53 -9.28 -6.29
CA GLU A 200 -2.30 -10.46 -5.93
C GLU A 200 -1.39 -11.66 -5.64
N TYR A 201 -1.91 -12.56 -4.83
CA TYR A 201 -1.30 -13.88 -4.58
C TYR A 201 -1.71 -14.84 -5.70
N ASP A 202 -0.88 -14.98 -6.72
CA ASP A 202 -1.13 -15.79 -7.93
C ASP A 202 -0.57 -17.21 -7.89
N LYS A 203 0.17 -17.56 -6.83
CA LYS A 203 0.77 -18.89 -6.62
C LYS A 203 -0.18 -19.79 -5.83
N TYR A 204 -0.18 -21.08 -6.16
CA TYR A 204 -1.06 -22.07 -5.56
C TYR A 204 -0.27 -23.17 -4.87
N ASN A 205 -0.76 -23.63 -3.69
CA ASN A 205 -0.30 -24.86 -3.06
C ASN A 205 -0.92 -26.06 -3.76
N LYS A 206 -0.12 -27.10 -3.99
CA LYS A 206 -0.62 -28.35 -4.61
C LYS A 206 -1.40 -29.22 -3.63
N GLN A 207 -1.16 -29.03 -2.34
CA GLN A 207 -1.88 -29.71 -1.28
C GLN A 207 -3.19 -28.99 -0.97
N SER A 208 -4.30 -29.75 -0.89
CA SER A 208 -5.60 -29.24 -0.44
C SER A 208 -5.82 -29.52 1.04
N ILE A 209 -6.57 -28.64 1.72
CA ILE A 209 -7.06 -28.83 3.09
C ILE A 209 -8.46 -29.44 3.02
N VAL A 210 -8.64 -30.60 3.64
CA VAL A 210 -9.90 -31.37 3.54
C VAL A 210 -10.40 -31.76 4.92
N PHE A 211 -11.70 -31.54 5.18
CA PHE A 211 -12.38 -31.98 6.40
C PHE A 211 -12.20 -33.48 6.62
N GLN A 212 -11.97 -33.87 7.87
CA GLN A 212 -11.64 -35.25 8.29
C GLN A 212 -10.31 -35.81 7.75
N LYS A 213 -9.47 -34.97 7.13
CA LYS A 213 -8.15 -35.39 6.67
C LYS A 213 -7.04 -34.58 7.34
N ASN A 214 -6.97 -33.29 7.05
CA ASN A 214 -5.95 -32.38 7.57
C ASN A 214 -6.51 -31.01 7.99
N LEU A 215 -7.83 -30.82 7.92
CA LEU A 215 -8.51 -29.67 8.53
C LEU A 215 -8.63 -29.93 10.03
N ILE A 216 -8.05 -29.06 10.86
CA ILE A 216 -8.07 -29.19 12.33
C ILE A 216 -9.19 -28.35 12.90
N ASP A 217 -9.30 -27.09 12.47
CA ASP A 217 -10.30 -26.15 12.96
C ASP A 217 -10.82 -25.26 11.84
N PHE A 218 -12.07 -24.83 11.99
CA PHE A 218 -12.76 -23.95 11.02
C PHE A 218 -13.61 -22.95 11.79
N THR A 219 -13.16 -21.71 11.83
CA THR A 219 -13.89 -20.61 12.45
C THR A 219 -14.40 -19.65 11.37
N LYS A 220 -15.70 -19.42 11.33
CA LYS A 220 -16.34 -18.40 10.51
C LYS A 220 -16.88 -17.32 11.42
N CYS A 221 -16.33 -16.13 11.32
CA CYS A 221 -16.81 -14.95 12.02
C CYS A 221 -17.56 -14.03 11.03
N ILE A 222 -18.77 -13.67 11.37
CA ILE A 222 -19.53 -12.64 10.68
C ILE A 222 -19.67 -11.49 11.66
N THR A 223 -19.09 -10.34 11.32
CA THR A 223 -19.21 -9.15 12.15
C THR A 223 -20.09 -8.11 11.49
N ALA A 224 -20.96 -7.53 12.30
CA ALA A 224 -21.81 -6.39 11.94
C ALA A 224 -21.37 -5.11 12.67
N GLN A 225 -20.13 -5.07 13.16
CA GLN A 225 -19.62 -4.01 14.03
C GLN A 225 -19.65 -2.63 13.37
N ASP A 226 -19.35 -2.57 12.08
CA ASP A 226 -19.34 -1.33 11.30
C ASP A 226 -20.67 -1.08 10.55
N VAL A 227 -21.65 -1.97 10.71
CA VAL A 227 -22.96 -1.81 10.05
C VAL A 227 -23.67 -0.57 10.57
N LYS A 228 -24.09 0.27 9.63
CA LYS A 228 -24.99 1.40 9.87
C LYS A 228 -26.17 1.25 8.93
N THR A 229 -27.38 1.37 9.47
CA THR A 229 -28.65 1.26 8.71
C THR A 229 -29.25 2.63 8.42
N VAL A 230 -28.67 3.66 9.03
CA VAL A 230 -29.02 5.07 8.85
C VAL A 230 -27.74 5.88 8.83
N ILE A 231 -27.54 6.70 7.81
CA ILE A 231 -26.39 7.60 7.69
C ILE A 231 -26.87 9.05 7.69
N ILE A 232 -26.23 9.88 8.52
CA ILE A 232 -26.37 11.33 8.52
C ILE A 232 -25.15 11.90 7.79
N PRO A 233 -25.28 12.24 6.50
CA PRO A 233 -24.18 12.83 5.74
C PRO A 233 -24.02 14.30 6.11
N LEU A 234 -22.81 14.69 6.52
CA LEU A 234 -22.44 16.06 6.87
C LEU A 234 -21.52 16.62 5.78
N GLY A 235 -21.87 17.76 5.23
CA GLY A 235 -21.06 18.46 4.24
C GLY A 235 -20.05 19.40 4.87
N LYS A 236 -19.63 20.43 4.11
CA LYS A 236 -18.69 21.45 4.58
C LYS A 236 -19.24 22.16 5.83
N LYS A 237 -18.38 22.39 6.80
CA LYS A 237 -18.67 23.23 7.95
C LYS A 237 -18.80 24.69 7.51
N LEU A 238 -19.90 25.33 7.87
CA LEU A 238 -20.23 26.73 7.57
C LEU A 238 -19.56 27.67 8.58
N GLU A 239 -19.51 28.95 8.25
CA GLU A 239 -18.91 29.97 9.13
C GLU A 239 -19.65 30.14 10.47
N ASN A 240 -20.95 29.81 10.50
CA ASN A 240 -21.75 29.81 11.72
C ASN A 240 -21.53 28.57 12.62
N GLY A 241 -20.67 27.64 12.22
CA GLY A 241 -20.35 26.42 12.95
C GLY A 241 -21.21 25.21 12.57
N ASP A 242 -22.31 25.40 11.82
CA ASP A 242 -23.18 24.32 11.33
C ASP A 242 -22.54 23.56 10.15
N TYR A 243 -23.08 22.37 9.84
CA TYR A 243 -22.69 21.63 8.67
C TYR A 243 -23.72 21.79 7.55
N THR A 244 -23.25 21.74 6.31
CA THR A 244 -24.15 21.54 5.17
C THR A 244 -24.86 20.19 5.33
N THR A 245 -26.19 20.19 5.27
CA THR A 245 -27.03 18.99 5.44
C THR A 245 -27.87 18.72 4.19
N ILE A 246 -28.50 17.56 4.12
CA ILE A 246 -29.37 17.15 3.00
C ILE A 246 -30.83 17.56 3.20
N LYS A 247 -31.17 18.24 4.30
CA LYS A 247 -32.57 18.58 4.65
C LYS A 247 -33.34 19.25 3.52
N SER A 248 -32.72 20.20 2.83
CA SER A 248 -33.37 20.97 1.76
C SER A 248 -33.78 20.15 0.53
N VAL A 249 -33.16 18.97 0.33
CA VAL A 249 -33.37 18.11 -0.84
C VAL A 249 -33.88 16.71 -0.49
N ASN A 250 -34.15 16.45 0.80
CA ASN A 250 -34.54 15.13 1.32
C ASN A 250 -35.76 15.21 2.25
N ASN A 251 -36.81 15.91 1.83
CA ASN A 251 -38.08 16.02 2.58
C ASN A 251 -37.87 16.44 4.06
N ASN A 252 -36.97 17.38 4.31
CA ASN A 252 -36.58 17.89 5.62
C ASN A 252 -35.93 16.86 6.56
N LYS A 253 -35.54 15.67 6.05
CA LYS A 253 -34.75 14.68 6.76
C LYS A 253 -33.26 14.96 6.54
N ASP A 254 -32.46 14.88 7.60
CA ASP A 254 -31.01 15.05 7.53
C ASP A 254 -30.25 13.73 7.37
N TYR A 255 -30.95 12.62 7.21
CA TYR A 255 -30.42 11.27 7.12
C TYR A 255 -30.97 10.52 5.91
N VAL A 256 -30.25 9.49 5.50
CA VAL A 256 -30.71 8.44 4.58
C VAL A 256 -30.82 7.12 5.34
N GLU A 257 -31.79 6.28 5.00
CA GLU A 257 -32.05 5.02 5.70
C GLU A 257 -32.37 3.89 4.73
N ASP A 258 -31.99 2.65 5.05
CA ASP A 258 -32.36 1.43 4.36
C ASP A 258 -33.29 0.58 5.20
N GLN A 259 -34.57 0.50 4.81
CA GLN A 259 -35.60 -0.22 5.55
C GLN A 259 -35.36 -1.74 5.60
N SER A 260 -34.73 -2.30 4.56
CA SER A 260 -34.39 -3.72 4.53
C SER A 260 -33.30 -4.04 5.54
N ALA A 261 -32.27 -3.20 5.61
CA ALA A 261 -31.21 -3.32 6.60
C ALA A 261 -31.74 -3.07 8.03
N ILE A 262 -32.62 -2.09 8.23
CA ILE A 262 -33.27 -1.85 9.54
C ILE A 262 -34.07 -3.06 9.99
N SER A 263 -34.77 -3.75 9.09
CA SER A 263 -35.51 -4.96 9.45
C SER A 263 -34.63 -6.11 9.94
N ILE A 264 -33.37 -6.15 9.50
CA ILE A 264 -32.39 -7.21 9.84
C ILE A 264 -31.58 -6.84 11.09
N PHE A 265 -31.03 -5.62 11.13
CA PHE A 265 -30.05 -5.19 12.14
C PHE A 265 -30.61 -4.23 13.18
N GLY A 266 -31.84 -3.72 12.99
CA GLY A 266 -32.36 -2.60 13.75
C GLY A 266 -31.91 -1.26 13.20
N ARG A 267 -32.42 -0.16 13.80
CA ARG A 267 -32.01 1.20 13.44
C ARG A 267 -30.68 1.55 14.13
N ILE A 268 -29.63 1.67 13.34
CA ILE A 268 -28.26 1.99 13.78
C ILE A 268 -27.79 3.22 13.04
N GLU A 269 -27.63 4.35 13.73
CA GLU A 269 -27.22 5.60 13.13
C GLU A 269 -25.70 5.76 13.10
N GLY A 270 -25.21 6.39 12.05
CA GLY A 270 -23.84 6.83 11.89
C GLY A 270 -23.75 8.14 11.17
N THR A 271 -22.62 8.83 11.31
CA THR A 271 -22.33 10.07 10.59
C THR A 271 -21.18 9.84 9.63
N VAL A 272 -21.26 10.46 8.44
CA VAL A 272 -20.14 10.52 7.50
C VAL A 272 -19.96 11.98 7.08
N THR A 273 -18.75 12.51 7.26
CA THR A 273 -18.44 13.90 6.94
C THR A 273 -17.72 13.99 5.60
N HIS A 274 -18.24 14.86 4.73
CA HIS A 274 -17.69 15.21 3.43
C HIS A 274 -17.29 16.68 3.43
N GLU A 275 -16.14 17.01 4.02
CA GLU A 275 -15.72 18.39 4.38
C GLU A 275 -15.74 19.40 3.21
N ASN A 276 -15.65 18.92 1.97
CA ASN A 276 -15.62 19.75 0.78
C ASN A 276 -16.94 19.81 0.00
N VAL A 277 -18.00 19.17 0.49
CA VAL A 277 -19.29 19.18 -0.19
C VAL A 277 -20.16 20.33 0.33
N THR A 278 -20.44 21.28 -0.55
CA THR A 278 -21.29 22.45 -0.26
C THR A 278 -22.71 22.33 -0.85
N VAL A 279 -22.92 21.37 -1.77
CA VAL A 279 -24.18 21.18 -2.49
C VAL A 279 -25.01 20.06 -1.88
N PRO A 280 -26.20 20.32 -1.30
CA PRO A 280 -27.03 19.32 -0.62
C PRO A 280 -27.40 18.11 -1.51
N SER A 281 -27.67 18.31 -2.79
CA SER A 281 -28.01 17.21 -3.71
C SER A 281 -26.82 16.28 -4.00
N THR A 282 -25.60 16.80 -4.02
CA THR A 282 -24.38 16.02 -4.11
C THR A 282 -24.15 15.25 -2.82
N LEU A 283 -24.36 15.91 -1.67
CA LEU A 283 -24.25 15.29 -0.35
C LEU A 283 -25.25 14.13 -0.19
N LEU A 284 -26.49 14.30 -0.67
CA LEU A 284 -27.50 13.24 -0.63
C LEU A 284 -27.06 12.00 -1.43
N LYS A 285 -26.53 12.17 -2.64
CA LYS A 285 -26.03 11.06 -3.46
C LYS A 285 -24.92 10.29 -2.78
N ARG A 286 -24.01 11.01 -2.10
CA ARG A 286 -22.92 10.39 -1.33
C ARG A 286 -23.44 9.66 -0.11
N GLY A 287 -24.34 10.27 0.65
CA GLY A 287 -24.96 9.60 1.80
C GLY A 287 -25.66 8.31 1.43
N ILE A 288 -26.31 8.23 0.26
CA ILE A 288 -26.90 6.98 -0.25
C ILE A 288 -25.79 5.95 -0.57
N ALA A 289 -24.69 6.36 -1.19
CA ALA A 289 -23.56 5.46 -1.48
C ALA A 289 -22.87 4.99 -0.19
N ASP A 290 -22.66 5.88 0.78
CA ASP A 290 -22.09 5.53 2.10
C ASP A 290 -22.99 4.52 2.82
N LEU A 291 -24.31 4.71 2.78
CA LEU A 291 -25.26 3.78 3.36
C LEU A 291 -25.15 2.41 2.71
N ALA A 292 -25.15 2.32 1.38
CA ALA A 292 -25.01 1.07 0.65
C ALA A 292 -23.71 0.31 1.00
N ASN A 293 -22.63 1.02 1.29
CA ASN A 293 -21.38 0.43 1.74
C ASN A 293 -21.42 0.00 3.21
N SER A 294 -22.14 0.72 4.06
CA SER A 294 -22.18 0.49 5.52
C SER A 294 -23.14 -0.62 5.97
N ILE A 295 -24.07 -1.05 5.13
CA ILE A 295 -25.01 -2.14 5.44
C ILE A 295 -24.42 -3.55 5.26
N ASN A 296 -23.21 -3.67 4.74
CA ASN A 296 -22.57 -4.96 4.49
C ASN A 296 -21.93 -5.52 5.77
N THR A 297 -22.20 -6.80 6.04
CA THR A 297 -21.49 -7.53 7.09
C THR A 297 -20.13 -7.98 6.59
N GLU A 298 -19.11 -7.81 7.43
CA GLU A 298 -17.79 -8.36 7.15
C GLU A 298 -17.74 -9.85 7.54
N THR A 299 -17.32 -10.71 6.64
CA THR A 299 -17.16 -12.14 6.89
C THR A 299 -15.69 -12.50 6.87
N THR A 300 -15.17 -12.91 8.01
CA THR A 300 -13.80 -13.40 8.16
C THR A 300 -13.82 -14.90 8.42
N ILE A 301 -12.94 -15.64 7.76
CA ILE A 301 -12.80 -17.09 7.94
C ILE A 301 -11.36 -17.38 8.32
N GLU A 302 -11.17 -18.07 9.44
CA GLU A 302 -9.90 -18.58 9.90
C GLU A 302 -9.93 -20.11 9.88
N ILE A 303 -8.93 -20.73 9.30
CA ILE A 303 -8.81 -22.19 9.21
C ILE A 303 -7.46 -22.60 9.78
N THR A 304 -7.47 -23.60 10.66
CA THR A 304 -6.25 -24.28 11.12
C THR A 304 -6.16 -25.66 10.47
N ALA A 305 -4.98 -25.99 9.98
CA ALA A 305 -4.74 -27.24 9.28
C ALA A 305 -3.38 -27.87 9.63
N ALA A 306 -3.21 -29.14 9.29
CA ALA A 306 -1.93 -29.84 9.34
C ALA A 306 -1.34 -29.97 7.93
N ASP A 307 -0.02 -29.82 7.81
CA ASP A 307 0.70 -30.11 6.58
C ASP A 307 0.95 -31.62 6.46
N LEU A 308 0.39 -32.24 5.42
CA LEU A 308 0.56 -33.67 5.18
C LEU A 308 1.99 -34.01 4.78
N HIS A 309 2.75 -33.10 4.19
CA HIS A 309 4.17 -33.29 3.90
C HIS A 309 4.95 -33.61 5.17
N GLU A 310 4.66 -32.92 6.26
CA GLU A 310 5.32 -33.12 7.56
C GLU A 310 4.94 -34.47 8.21
N LEU A 311 3.88 -35.09 7.74
CA LEU A 311 3.45 -36.44 8.14
C LEU A 311 4.02 -37.54 7.22
N ASN A 312 5.08 -37.25 6.47
CA ASN A 312 5.72 -38.12 5.49
C ASN A 312 4.81 -38.58 4.32
N VAL A 313 3.79 -37.78 4.00
CA VAL A 313 3.03 -37.98 2.77
C VAL A 313 3.81 -37.39 1.60
N ASN A 314 3.98 -38.16 0.53
CA ASN A 314 4.69 -37.71 -0.67
C ASN A 314 3.90 -36.64 -1.44
N ILE A 315 3.87 -35.44 -0.88
CA ILE A 315 3.21 -34.26 -1.41
C ILE A 315 4.07 -33.04 -1.10
N GLU A 316 4.00 -31.99 -1.92
CA GLU A 316 4.72 -30.75 -1.64
C GLU A 316 4.24 -30.09 -0.33
N ALA A 317 5.18 -29.52 0.42
CA ALA A 317 4.89 -28.76 1.63
C ALA A 317 4.07 -27.52 1.33
N LEU A 318 3.21 -27.15 2.27
CA LEU A 318 2.45 -25.91 2.22
C LEU A 318 3.39 -24.70 2.39
N ARG A 319 3.13 -23.65 1.63
CA ARG A 319 3.90 -22.39 1.65
C ARG A 319 2.99 -21.21 1.93
N VAL A 320 3.43 -20.32 2.81
CA VAL A 320 2.77 -19.04 3.10
C VAL A 320 2.72 -18.18 1.83
N GLY A 321 1.72 -17.33 1.70
CA GLY A 321 1.55 -16.47 0.51
C GLY A 321 1.00 -17.21 -0.72
N ARG A 322 0.51 -18.44 -0.57
CA ARG A 322 -0.08 -19.19 -1.68
C ARG A 322 -1.55 -19.53 -1.43
N MET A 323 -2.33 -19.49 -2.51
CA MET A 323 -3.73 -19.88 -2.49
C MET A 323 -3.85 -21.41 -2.29
N THR A 324 -4.67 -21.81 -1.33
CA THR A 324 -4.83 -23.22 -0.95
C THR A 324 -6.30 -23.59 -1.03
N ARG A 325 -6.63 -24.67 -1.73
CA ARG A 325 -8.02 -25.15 -1.80
C ARG A 325 -8.44 -25.75 -0.47
N VAL A 326 -9.56 -25.29 0.08
CA VAL A 326 -10.16 -25.77 1.31
C VAL A 326 -11.51 -26.40 1.00
N ILE A 327 -11.68 -27.67 1.39
CA ILE A 327 -12.88 -28.44 1.14
C ILE A 327 -13.48 -28.90 2.47
N SER A 328 -14.66 -28.42 2.80
CA SER A 328 -15.43 -28.87 3.96
C SER A 328 -16.91 -29.01 3.63
N LYS A 329 -17.34 -30.24 3.38
CA LYS A 329 -18.74 -30.55 3.07
C LYS A 329 -19.72 -30.12 4.17
N PRO A 330 -19.45 -30.36 5.48
CA PRO A 330 -20.35 -29.94 6.55
C PRO A 330 -20.57 -28.43 6.57
N HIS A 331 -19.53 -27.63 6.25
CA HIS A 331 -19.60 -26.19 6.23
C HIS A 331 -20.04 -25.62 4.86
N LYS A 332 -20.38 -26.50 3.88
CA LYS A 332 -20.72 -26.13 2.50
C LYS A 332 -19.64 -25.23 1.86
N TRP A 333 -18.36 -25.59 2.09
CA TRP A 333 -17.21 -24.79 1.69
C TRP A 333 -16.32 -25.57 0.73
N ASP A 334 -16.06 -24.99 -0.45
CA ASP A 334 -15.08 -25.46 -1.43
C ASP A 334 -14.55 -24.24 -2.18
N LYS A 335 -13.50 -23.61 -1.61
CA LYS A 335 -12.90 -22.39 -2.15
C LYS A 335 -11.40 -22.37 -1.93
N TYR A 336 -10.73 -21.55 -2.73
CA TYR A 336 -9.34 -21.20 -2.50
C TYR A 336 -9.24 -20.11 -1.43
N MET A 337 -8.32 -20.28 -0.51
CA MET A 337 -8.02 -19.34 0.56
C MET A 337 -6.52 -19.11 0.64
N LEU A 338 -6.11 -17.89 0.95
CA LEU A 338 -4.72 -17.55 1.17
C LEU A 338 -4.20 -18.27 2.42
N LEU A 339 -3.07 -18.97 2.31
CA LEU A 339 -2.33 -19.44 3.47
C LEU A 339 -1.60 -18.23 4.06
N SER A 340 -2.19 -17.65 5.09
CA SER A 340 -1.77 -16.37 5.67
C SER A 340 -0.68 -16.51 6.73
N LYS A 341 -0.66 -17.64 7.47
CA LYS A 341 0.31 -17.85 8.54
C LYS A 341 0.75 -19.30 8.65
N LEU A 342 2.04 -19.48 8.91
CA LEU A 342 2.69 -20.77 9.14
C LEU A 342 3.54 -20.66 10.41
N GLU A 343 3.20 -21.43 11.44
CA GLU A 343 3.97 -21.57 12.68
C GLU A 343 4.61 -22.96 12.72
N LEU A 344 5.91 -23.03 12.52
CA LEU A 344 6.68 -24.26 12.51
C LEU A 344 7.48 -24.42 13.79
N ASN A 345 7.27 -25.55 14.47
CA ASN A 345 8.16 -26.00 15.54
C ASN A 345 9.17 -26.97 14.91
N LEU A 346 10.41 -26.52 14.68
CA LEU A 346 11.38 -27.20 13.83
C LEU A 346 11.94 -28.49 14.46
N ASP A 347 11.80 -28.65 15.79
CA ASP A 347 12.15 -29.85 16.55
C ASP A 347 10.96 -30.79 16.79
N ASN A 348 9.73 -30.24 16.73
CA ASN A 348 8.50 -31.02 16.92
C ASN A 348 7.43 -30.59 15.90
N ILE A 349 7.56 -31.09 14.70
CA ILE A 349 6.73 -30.76 13.54
C ILE A 349 5.23 -30.98 13.80
N LYS A 350 4.88 -31.98 14.62
CA LYS A 350 3.47 -32.30 14.92
C LYS A 350 2.73 -31.18 15.66
N SER A 351 3.46 -30.29 16.31
CA SER A 351 2.90 -29.11 16.98
C SER A 351 2.85 -27.84 16.11
N SER A 352 3.23 -27.96 14.83
CA SER A 352 3.15 -26.86 13.87
C SER A 352 1.70 -26.53 13.52
N LYS A 353 1.43 -25.24 13.28
CA LYS A 353 0.09 -24.71 13.02
C LYS A 353 0.07 -23.92 11.70
N ILE A 354 -0.97 -24.12 10.92
CA ILE A 354 -1.19 -23.45 9.65
C ILE A 354 -2.51 -22.71 9.73
N THR A 355 -2.52 -21.45 9.36
CA THR A 355 -3.72 -20.61 9.33
C THR A 355 -3.98 -20.12 7.91
N LEU A 356 -5.23 -20.25 7.47
CA LEU A 356 -5.70 -19.76 6.18
C LEU A 356 -6.78 -18.71 6.39
N GLY A 357 -6.86 -17.74 5.48
CA GLY A 357 -7.81 -16.64 5.52
C GLY A 357 -7.25 -15.38 6.18
N ALA A 358 -8.10 -14.41 6.41
CA ALA A 358 -7.71 -13.19 7.10
C ALA A 358 -7.61 -13.43 8.60
N THR A 359 -6.57 -12.90 9.23
CA THR A 359 -6.49 -12.84 10.69
C THR A 359 -7.59 -11.92 11.20
N LEU A 360 -8.34 -12.36 12.21
CA LEU A 360 -9.33 -11.52 12.88
C LEU A 360 -8.62 -10.31 13.51
N LYS A 361 -8.83 -9.13 12.95
CA LYS A 361 -8.35 -7.87 13.53
C LYS A 361 -9.26 -7.45 14.68
N THR A 362 -8.67 -6.97 15.76
CA THR A 362 -9.44 -6.34 16.83
C THR A 362 -10.00 -4.99 16.37
N TYR A 363 -11.07 -4.53 17.05
CA TYR A 363 -11.64 -3.20 16.78
C TYR A 363 -10.60 -2.08 16.86
N THR A 364 -9.73 -2.15 17.86
CA THR A 364 -8.66 -1.18 18.08
C THR A 364 -7.65 -1.17 16.91
N GLU A 365 -7.25 -2.33 16.41
CA GLU A 365 -6.35 -2.45 15.25
C GLU A 365 -6.97 -1.84 14.00
N ASN A 366 -8.26 -2.08 13.74
CA ASN A 366 -9.00 -1.48 12.63
C ASN A 366 -9.07 0.05 12.72
N GLN A 367 -9.30 0.61 13.93
CA GLN A 367 -9.33 2.06 14.13
C GLN A 367 -7.96 2.71 13.93
N VAL A 368 -6.90 2.09 14.45
CA VAL A 368 -5.51 2.57 14.26
C VAL A 368 -5.14 2.57 12.77
N GLU A 369 -5.55 1.56 12.03
CA GLU A 369 -5.30 1.46 10.59
C GLU A 369 -6.02 2.55 9.79
N LYS A 370 -7.30 2.81 10.12
CA LYS A 370 -8.08 3.91 9.51
C LYS A 370 -7.42 5.29 9.77
N LEU A 371 -6.97 5.55 11.01
CA LEU A 371 -6.29 6.79 11.37
C LEU A 371 -4.95 6.97 10.63
N LYS A 372 -4.17 5.90 10.48
CA LYS A 372 -2.91 5.93 9.72
C LYS A 372 -3.16 6.31 8.25
N LYS A 373 -4.15 5.72 7.60
CA LYS A 373 -4.53 6.05 6.21
C LYS A 373 -4.90 7.52 6.04
N VAL A 374 -5.72 8.06 6.97
CA VAL A 374 -6.10 9.49 6.94
C VAL A 374 -4.87 10.39 7.09
N ASN A 375 -3.98 10.11 8.03
CA ASN A 375 -2.77 10.91 8.23
C ASN A 375 -1.84 10.85 7.00
N THR A 376 -1.71 9.69 6.37
CA THR A 376 -0.90 9.53 5.16
C THR A 376 -1.45 10.36 4.00
N ILE A 377 -2.76 10.30 3.76
CA ILE A 377 -3.44 11.09 2.73
C ILE A 377 -3.28 12.59 3.01
N THR A 378 -3.42 13.01 4.27
CA THR A 378 -3.26 14.43 4.65
C THR A 378 -1.85 14.94 4.35
N THR A 379 -0.83 14.14 4.59
CA THR A 379 0.57 14.50 4.27
C THR A 379 0.80 14.59 2.76
N ASP A 380 0.21 13.67 1.98
CA ASP A 380 0.30 13.70 0.51
C ASP A 380 -0.37 14.96 -0.07
N ILE A 381 -1.53 15.37 0.46
CA ILE A 381 -2.21 16.61 0.08
C ILE A 381 -1.34 17.83 0.36
N LYS A 382 -0.68 17.89 1.53
CA LYS A 382 0.26 18.98 1.83
C LYS A 382 1.42 19.01 0.85
N GLY A 383 1.99 17.86 0.50
CA GLY A 383 3.06 17.77 -0.50
C GLY A 383 2.63 18.27 -1.86
N ILE A 384 1.41 17.96 -2.30
CA ILE A 384 0.83 18.49 -3.55
C ILE A 384 0.74 20.01 -3.48
N ASN A 385 0.23 20.58 -2.37
CA ASN A 385 0.12 22.03 -2.20
C ASN A 385 1.48 22.72 -2.24
N ASN A 386 2.51 22.13 -1.59
CA ASN A 386 3.87 22.68 -1.62
C ASN A 386 4.45 22.66 -3.04
N THR A 387 4.19 21.61 -3.80
CA THR A 387 4.60 21.52 -5.21
C THR A 387 3.93 22.61 -6.06
N VAL A 388 2.64 22.82 -5.86
CA VAL A 388 1.88 23.88 -6.54
C VAL A 388 2.41 25.27 -6.19
N GLU A 389 2.71 25.53 -4.91
CA GLU A 389 3.33 26.81 -4.49
C GLU A 389 4.70 27.01 -5.14
N SER A 390 5.53 25.95 -5.23
CA SER A 390 6.83 26.01 -5.91
C SER A 390 6.67 26.37 -7.39
N VAL A 391 5.76 25.69 -8.07
CA VAL A 391 5.45 25.96 -9.49
C VAL A 391 4.93 27.39 -9.68
N ASN A 392 4.06 27.87 -8.79
CA ASN A 392 3.57 29.25 -8.85
C ASN A 392 4.68 30.29 -8.64
N ASN A 393 5.65 30.00 -7.76
CA ASN A 393 6.79 30.90 -7.55
C ASN A 393 7.76 30.88 -8.74
N GLU A 394 7.99 29.71 -9.36
CA GLU A 394 8.75 29.60 -10.59
C GLU A 394 8.08 30.38 -11.74
N LEU A 395 6.76 30.29 -11.87
CA LEU A 395 5.98 31.06 -12.84
C LEU A 395 6.09 32.57 -12.62
N LYS A 396 6.08 33.04 -11.36
CA LYS A 396 6.31 34.45 -11.04
C LYS A 396 7.72 34.90 -11.45
N THR A 397 8.73 34.07 -11.17
CA THR A 397 10.12 34.38 -11.55
C THR A 397 10.27 34.43 -13.07
N ILE A 398 9.65 33.49 -13.79
CA ILE A 398 9.63 33.48 -15.26
C ILE A 398 8.96 34.71 -15.83
N ASN A 399 7.81 35.15 -15.25
CA ASN A 399 7.14 36.37 -15.67
C ASN A 399 8.02 37.61 -15.46
N THR A 400 8.74 37.66 -14.33
CA THR A 400 9.69 38.77 -14.06
C THR A 400 10.79 38.80 -15.12
N VAL A 401 11.34 37.60 -15.46
CA VAL A 401 12.39 37.50 -16.51
C VAL A 401 11.84 37.89 -17.89
N ILE A 402 10.59 37.50 -18.20
CA ILE A 402 9.95 37.87 -19.48
C ILE A 402 9.73 39.37 -19.59
N THR A 403 9.36 40.05 -18.51
CA THR A 403 9.18 41.53 -18.47
C THR A 403 10.51 42.29 -18.53
N GLU A 404 11.63 41.64 -18.13
CA GLU A 404 12.99 42.24 -18.21
C GLU A 404 13.69 41.97 -19.55
N ILE A 405 13.16 41.12 -20.46
CA ILE A 405 13.72 40.87 -21.77
C ILE A 405 13.24 41.94 -22.74
N PRO A 406 14.15 42.76 -23.33
CA PRO A 406 13.75 43.74 -24.35
C PRO A 406 13.08 43.04 -25.53
N THR A 407 11.97 43.57 -25.99
CA THR A 407 11.11 43.02 -27.06
C THR A 407 11.84 42.75 -28.39
N GLU A 408 13.02 43.29 -28.58
CA GLU A 408 13.84 43.10 -29.80
C GLU A 408 14.62 41.77 -29.87
N TYR A 409 14.69 40.97 -28.76
CA TYR A 409 15.60 39.82 -28.72
C TYR A 409 14.93 38.44 -28.66
N VAL A 410 13.62 38.35 -28.46
CA VAL A 410 12.95 37.04 -28.44
C VAL A 410 12.34 36.73 -29.80
N LYS A 411 12.99 35.87 -30.57
CA LYS A 411 12.37 35.32 -31.80
C LYS A 411 11.07 34.63 -31.39
N THR A 412 9.98 34.93 -32.07
CA THR A 412 8.61 34.37 -31.86
C THR A 412 8.64 32.85 -31.73
N GLU A 413 9.56 32.17 -32.41
CA GLU A 413 9.77 30.74 -32.36
C GLU A 413 10.30 30.27 -31.00
N THR A 414 11.25 30.98 -30.40
CA THR A 414 11.82 30.66 -29.06
C THR A 414 10.76 30.86 -27.96
N PHE A 415 9.95 31.91 -28.07
CA PHE A 415 8.83 32.18 -27.16
C PHE A 415 7.74 31.11 -27.29
N ASN A 416 7.36 30.71 -28.48
CA ASN A 416 6.36 29.66 -28.70
C ASN A 416 6.85 28.27 -28.23
N ASN A 417 8.13 27.96 -28.41
CA ASN A 417 8.73 26.73 -27.89
C ASN A 417 8.72 26.71 -26.35
N PHE A 418 9.10 27.82 -25.72
CA PHE A 418 9.04 28.01 -24.27
C PHE A 418 7.61 27.92 -23.73
N LYS A 419 6.64 28.57 -24.40
CA LYS A 419 5.21 28.46 -24.08
C LYS A 419 4.71 27.02 -24.18
N THR A 420 5.15 26.27 -25.17
CA THR A 420 4.80 24.86 -25.34
C THR A 420 5.42 24.00 -24.24
N GLU A 421 6.65 24.25 -23.84
CA GLU A 421 7.32 23.55 -22.74
C GLU A 421 6.64 23.81 -21.39
N ILE A 422 6.26 25.05 -21.12
CA ILE A 422 5.50 25.43 -19.93
C ILE A 422 4.13 24.75 -19.92
N ASN A 423 3.41 24.79 -21.03
CA ASN A 423 2.10 24.14 -21.13
C ASN A 423 2.21 22.62 -20.93
N ASN A 424 3.27 22.00 -21.42
CA ASN A 424 3.52 20.56 -21.19
C ASN A 424 3.86 20.25 -19.72
N LYS A 425 4.57 21.14 -19.02
CA LYS A 425 4.85 21.01 -17.58
C LYS A 425 3.59 21.24 -16.73
N VAL A 426 2.79 22.25 -17.10
CA VAL A 426 1.53 22.57 -16.41
C VAL A 426 0.43 21.57 -16.72
N GLY A 427 0.41 20.99 -17.94
CA GLY A 427 -0.52 19.93 -18.35
C GLY A 427 -0.38 18.61 -17.58
N ARG A 428 0.68 18.47 -16.78
CA ARG A 428 0.85 17.32 -15.87
C ARG A 428 0.17 17.52 -14.49
N ILE A 429 -0.44 18.68 -14.26
CA ILE A 429 -1.20 18.95 -13.03
C ILE A 429 -2.65 18.58 -13.28
N TYR A 430 -3.18 17.69 -12.49
CA TYR A 430 -4.60 17.30 -12.56
C TYR A 430 -5.50 18.47 -12.16
N ARG A 431 -6.43 18.79 -13.05
CA ARG A 431 -7.42 19.86 -12.83
C ARG A 431 -8.79 19.26 -12.63
N ILE A 432 -9.27 19.28 -11.40
CA ILE A 432 -10.58 18.74 -11.06
C ILE A 432 -11.66 19.70 -11.56
N LYS A 433 -12.42 19.27 -12.56
CA LYS A 433 -13.46 20.07 -13.25
C LYS A 433 -14.86 19.81 -12.71
N GLY A 434 -15.09 18.68 -12.05
CA GLY A 434 -16.40 18.34 -11.50
C GLY A 434 -16.87 16.95 -11.88
N SER A 435 -18.18 16.79 -12.10
CA SER A 435 -18.74 15.48 -12.39
C SER A 435 -19.73 15.52 -13.56
N VAL A 436 -19.81 14.41 -14.30
CA VAL A 436 -20.76 14.16 -15.38
C VAL A 436 -21.67 12.98 -15.04
N ALA A 437 -22.78 12.84 -15.75
CA ALA A 437 -23.76 11.80 -15.45
C ALA A 437 -23.22 10.38 -15.70
N SER A 438 -22.43 10.19 -16.76
CA SER A 438 -21.87 8.89 -17.15
C SER A 438 -20.65 9.05 -18.05
N TYR A 439 -19.93 7.96 -18.28
CA TYR A 439 -18.81 7.91 -19.23
C TYR A 439 -19.24 8.30 -20.66
N ASN A 440 -20.43 7.92 -21.08
CA ASN A 440 -20.98 8.32 -22.39
C ASN A 440 -21.21 9.84 -22.55
N VAL A 441 -21.37 10.56 -21.44
CA VAL A 441 -21.42 12.02 -21.43
C VAL A 441 -20.03 12.60 -21.41
N LEU A 442 -19.12 11.99 -20.64
CA LEU A 442 -17.73 12.40 -20.51
C LEU A 442 -17.02 12.47 -21.87
N ILE A 443 -17.12 11.40 -22.68
CA ILE A 443 -16.44 11.31 -23.97
C ILE A 443 -16.98 12.30 -25.03
N LYS A 444 -18.10 12.96 -24.76
CA LYS A 444 -18.69 13.98 -25.65
C LYS A 444 -18.31 15.41 -25.27
N LEU A 445 -17.53 15.60 -24.23
CA LEU A 445 -17.05 16.93 -23.84
C LEU A 445 -16.06 17.44 -24.90
N THR A 446 -16.27 18.67 -25.38
CA THR A 446 -15.49 19.25 -26.47
C THR A 446 -14.41 20.25 -26.01
N ASN A 447 -14.53 20.77 -24.79
CA ASN A 447 -13.61 21.77 -24.24
C ASN A 447 -12.85 21.16 -23.06
N VAL A 448 -12.04 20.15 -23.33
CA VAL A 448 -11.22 19.46 -22.33
C VAL A 448 -9.75 19.59 -22.70
N GLU A 449 -8.90 19.68 -21.70
CA GLU A 449 -7.46 19.78 -21.83
C GLU A 449 -6.79 18.63 -21.06
N ILE A 450 -5.59 18.26 -21.50
CA ILE A 450 -4.79 17.21 -20.81
C ILE A 450 -4.64 17.57 -19.32
N GLY A 451 -4.95 16.60 -18.45
CA GLY A 451 -4.96 16.76 -17.00
C GLY A 451 -6.32 17.16 -16.40
N ASP A 452 -7.36 17.39 -17.21
CA ASP A 452 -8.70 17.61 -16.70
C ASP A 452 -9.28 16.31 -16.12
N VAL A 453 -9.79 16.39 -14.89
CA VAL A 453 -10.36 15.23 -14.18
C VAL A 453 -11.85 15.46 -13.94
N TYR A 454 -12.64 14.45 -14.29
CA TYR A 454 -14.08 14.42 -14.05
C TYR A 454 -14.49 13.11 -13.35
N ASN A 455 -15.48 13.22 -12.49
CA ASN A 455 -16.14 12.06 -11.89
C ASN A 455 -17.36 11.64 -12.71
N CYS A 456 -17.54 10.35 -12.98
CA CYS A 456 -18.74 9.78 -13.58
C CYS A 456 -19.69 9.29 -12.47
N LYS A 457 -20.85 9.95 -12.34
CA LYS A 457 -21.80 9.71 -11.24
C LYS A 457 -22.44 8.34 -11.24
N ASP A 458 -22.55 7.71 -12.40
CA ASP A 458 -23.12 6.37 -12.57
C ASP A 458 -22.25 5.26 -12.00
N THR A 459 -20.93 5.44 -12.05
CA THR A 459 -19.95 4.44 -11.62
C THR A 459 -19.14 4.88 -10.40
N GLY A 460 -19.18 6.16 -10.03
CA GLY A 460 -18.30 6.77 -9.03
C GLY A 460 -16.83 6.90 -9.48
N ALA A 461 -16.51 6.47 -10.70
CA ALA A 461 -15.16 6.46 -11.22
C ALA A 461 -14.71 7.86 -11.65
N ASN A 462 -13.44 8.18 -11.41
CA ASN A 462 -12.81 9.40 -11.90
C ASN A 462 -11.99 9.10 -13.15
N TYR A 463 -12.04 10.02 -14.10
CA TYR A 463 -11.30 9.94 -15.35
C TYR A 463 -10.47 11.19 -15.56
N VAL A 464 -9.26 11.02 -16.05
CA VAL A 464 -8.37 12.10 -16.48
C VAL A 464 -8.26 12.12 -18.00
N PHE A 465 -8.26 13.31 -18.57
CA PHE A 465 -8.03 13.47 -20.00
C PHE A 465 -6.53 13.48 -20.30
N THR A 466 -6.08 12.54 -21.13
CA THR A 466 -4.69 12.33 -21.56
C THR A 466 -4.53 12.55 -23.05
N GLU A 467 -3.31 12.42 -23.57
CA GLU A 467 -3.05 12.49 -25.04
C GLU A 467 -3.77 11.39 -25.82
N GLU A 468 -4.06 10.27 -25.18
CA GLU A 468 -4.75 9.12 -25.79
C GLU A 468 -6.26 9.12 -25.54
N GLY A 469 -6.79 10.10 -24.77
CA GLY A 469 -8.18 10.24 -24.44
C GLY A 469 -8.46 10.16 -22.94
N TRP A 470 -9.63 9.64 -22.57
CA TRP A 470 -10.06 9.53 -21.18
C TRP A 470 -9.58 8.24 -20.52
N ASP A 471 -8.64 8.36 -19.58
CA ASP A 471 -8.16 7.26 -18.76
C ASP A 471 -8.82 7.22 -17.40
N LYS A 472 -9.15 6.01 -16.92
CA LYS A 472 -9.73 5.81 -15.60
C LYS A 472 -8.71 6.03 -14.50
N PHE A 473 -8.91 7.10 -13.73
CA PHE A 473 -7.97 7.54 -12.70
C PHE A 473 -8.16 6.81 -11.36
N SER A 474 -9.40 6.54 -10.95
CA SER A 474 -9.70 5.73 -9.77
C SER A 474 -11.15 5.21 -9.78
N GLU A 475 -11.39 4.09 -9.08
CA GLU A 475 -12.73 3.50 -8.99
C GLU A 475 -13.57 4.05 -7.84
N ASN A 476 -12.97 4.66 -6.80
CA ASN A 476 -13.66 4.95 -5.53
C ASN A 476 -13.32 6.30 -4.89
N TYR A 477 -12.64 7.22 -5.59
CA TYR A 477 -12.37 8.54 -5.04
C TYR A 477 -13.05 9.61 -5.88
N ASP A 478 -14.08 10.23 -5.32
CA ASP A 478 -14.64 11.46 -5.87
C ASP A 478 -13.76 12.64 -5.46
N PHE A 479 -12.83 13.01 -6.33
CA PHE A 479 -11.93 14.15 -6.11
C PHE A 479 -12.66 15.48 -5.97
N SER A 480 -13.93 15.58 -6.36
CA SER A 480 -14.75 16.77 -6.12
C SER A 480 -14.96 17.02 -4.62
N ILE A 481 -14.67 16.02 -3.77
CA ILE A 481 -14.67 16.16 -2.29
C ILE A 481 -13.49 16.98 -1.79
N TYR A 482 -12.34 16.87 -2.44
CA TYR A 482 -11.09 17.39 -1.90
C TYR A 482 -10.74 18.78 -2.40
N ILE A 483 -11.21 19.16 -3.59
CA ILE A 483 -10.96 20.49 -4.15
C ILE A 483 -12.18 20.90 -5.00
N THR A 484 -13.05 21.77 -4.46
CA THR A 484 -14.10 22.38 -5.29
C THR A 484 -13.48 23.31 -6.34
N ASN A 485 -14.12 23.46 -7.51
CA ASN A 485 -13.69 24.43 -8.53
C ASN A 485 -13.47 25.83 -7.95
N THR A 486 -14.24 26.23 -6.93
CA THR A 486 -14.11 27.53 -6.25
C THR A 486 -12.83 27.58 -5.41
N THR A 487 -12.45 26.51 -4.72
CA THR A 487 -11.22 26.46 -3.93
C THR A 487 -10.00 26.29 -4.84
N ALA A 488 -10.08 25.43 -5.88
CA ALA A 488 -9.04 25.29 -6.87
C ALA A 488 -8.77 26.64 -7.58
N ASN A 489 -9.80 27.33 -8.03
CA ASN A 489 -9.67 28.64 -8.68
C ASN A 489 -9.17 29.75 -7.74
N LYS A 490 -9.31 29.62 -6.43
CA LYS A 490 -8.74 30.55 -5.44
C LYS A 490 -7.32 30.19 -5.04
N THR A 491 -6.96 28.92 -5.06
CA THR A 491 -5.70 28.38 -4.52
C THR A 491 -4.68 28.09 -5.62
N PHE A 492 -5.15 27.74 -6.81
CA PHE A 492 -4.29 27.40 -7.93
C PHE A 492 -4.45 28.42 -9.06
N ALA A 493 -3.33 28.85 -9.62
CA ALA A 493 -3.37 29.64 -10.85
C ALA A 493 -3.83 28.75 -12.00
N THR A 494 -5.07 28.94 -12.45
CA THR A 494 -5.56 28.27 -13.67
C THR A 494 -4.87 28.86 -14.90
N ILE A 495 -4.82 28.13 -16.02
CA ILE A 495 -4.35 28.65 -17.32
C ILE A 495 -5.11 29.90 -17.69
N GLU A 496 -6.39 29.99 -17.38
CA GLU A 496 -7.23 31.18 -17.58
C GLU A 496 -6.74 32.37 -16.76
N ASN A 497 -6.38 32.18 -15.47
CA ASN A 497 -5.83 33.23 -14.63
C ASN A 497 -4.43 33.65 -15.09
N PHE A 498 -3.64 32.70 -15.60
CA PHE A 498 -2.35 32.99 -16.18
C PHE A 498 -2.49 33.78 -17.50
N ASN A 499 -3.41 33.40 -18.37
CA ASN A 499 -3.69 34.13 -19.60
C ASN A 499 -4.22 35.55 -19.31
N LYS A 500 -5.11 35.70 -18.31
CA LYS A 500 -5.56 37.04 -17.85
C LYS A 500 -4.43 37.89 -17.27
N LEU A 501 -3.44 37.26 -16.67
CA LEU A 501 -2.26 37.96 -16.17
C LEU A 501 -1.40 38.44 -17.35
N ILE A 502 -1.20 37.61 -18.39
CA ILE A 502 -0.53 37.98 -19.63
C ILE A 502 -1.26 39.14 -20.31
N GLU A 503 -2.58 39.07 -20.48
CA GLU A 503 -3.39 40.15 -21.06
C GLU A 503 -3.26 41.48 -20.27
N ARG A 504 -3.15 41.42 -18.93
CA ARG A 504 -2.92 42.60 -18.08
C ARG A 504 -1.51 43.14 -18.23
N VAL A 505 -0.52 42.31 -18.40
CA VAL A 505 0.87 42.72 -18.67
C VAL A 505 0.93 43.39 -20.04
N ASP A 506 0.34 42.78 -21.08
CA ASP A 506 0.26 43.37 -22.43
C ASP A 506 -0.48 44.72 -22.46
N ALA A 507 -1.50 44.89 -21.61
CA ALA A 507 -2.24 46.15 -21.47
C ALA A 507 -1.44 47.22 -20.75
N LEU A 508 -0.59 46.86 -19.77
CA LEU A 508 0.29 47.78 -19.07
C LEU A 508 1.44 48.25 -20.00
N GLU A 509 2.03 47.34 -20.78
CA GLU A 509 3.05 47.69 -21.75
C GLU A 509 2.53 48.64 -22.85
N LYS A 510 1.26 48.45 -23.30
CA LYS A 510 0.63 49.39 -24.25
C LYS A 510 0.34 50.77 -23.66
N ASN A 511 0.16 50.86 -22.33
CA ASN A 511 -0.06 52.16 -21.65
C ASN A 511 1.25 52.91 -21.33
N GLU A 512 2.36 52.22 -21.18
CA GLU A 512 3.68 52.88 -20.98
C GLU A 512 4.34 53.34 -22.32
N GLY A 513 3.91 52.79 -23.46
CA GLY A 513 4.35 53.23 -24.79
C GLY A 513 3.68 54.49 -25.34
N GLY A 514 2.83 55.14 -24.55
CA GLY A 514 2.00 56.30 -24.98
C GLY A 514 2.43 57.67 -24.44
N THR A 515 3.57 57.79 -23.78
CA THR A 515 4.13 59.09 -23.34
C THR A 515 5.55 59.24 -23.85
N ASN A 516 5.65 59.66 -25.12
CA ASN A 516 6.61 60.65 -25.63
C ASN A 516 6.08 61.23 -26.94
#